data_b234337daefe15fa76d259f66016f801
#
_entry.id   b234337daefe15fa76d259f66016f801
#
_cell.length_a   1.000
_cell.length_b   1.000
_cell.length_c   1.000
_cell.angle_alpha   90.00
_cell.angle_beta   90.00
_cell.angle_gamma   90.00
#
_symmetry.space_group_name_H-M   'P 1'
#
loop_
_entity.id
_entity.type
_entity.pdbx_description
1 polymer ?
#
loop_
_entity_poly.entity_id
_entity_poly.type
_entity_poly.pdbx_seq_one_letter_code
_entity_poly.pdbx_strand_id
1 'polypeptide(L)'
;MKRKYYILGVLALLCLLGTGYYAWTLYVAYRKQVAEWNEGAKAAFEEALWMEVNKRAEVPMYHSSSEEGGVHTLKTRIPDSVSVMTMEGFRKYKIEKERYERSFIKETNQRAMLGALLNEYPLSIDTLASNWNKNLSVKEIPARYQIRYIYTDLDLNNDTIFSVVNNRLHYDSLSVHYLGFRCEHELTAFISYPYWFLNFSWYTLGVLLLWGLLVILFKFYTPIESFIQRRMGKEKVIEKEVYVTDVVIGKSKLYRLPDGSLFDTSACTLTKGGLIHTLPPQSAILLKLFLYKENHYLSIEEIDKALWNGLGSSGKIHKARQRFRDVLKRVSPDLVIKTVSGGYELK
;
A
#
# COMPACT_ATOMS: atom_id res chain seq x y z
N MET A 1 12.41 16.72 21.45
CA MET A 1 12.43 15.65 20.42
C MET A 1 11.32 14.61 20.61
N LYS A 2 11.11 13.98 21.75
CA LYS A 2 10.13 12.88 21.97
C LYS A 2 8.68 13.19 21.55
N ARG A 3 8.14 14.38 21.85
CA ARG A 3 6.75 14.77 21.54
C ARG A 3 6.45 14.82 20.03
N LYS A 4 7.44 15.11 19.19
CA LYS A 4 7.30 15.24 17.73
C LYS A 4 7.17 13.86 17.06
N TYR A 5 8.00 12.90 17.47
CA TYR A 5 7.89 11.51 16.98
C TYR A 5 6.56 10.86 17.39
N TYR A 6 6.02 11.26 18.55
CA TYR A 6 4.72 10.80 19.00
C TYR A 6 3.59 11.28 18.08
N ILE A 7 3.56 12.55 17.71
CA ILE A 7 2.56 13.12 16.78
C ILE A 7 2.66 12.43 15.41
N LEU A 8 3.87 12.24 14.90
CA LEU A 8 4.09 11.57 13.61
C LEU A 8 3.67 10.10 13.66
N GLY A 9 3.93 9.40 14.76
CA GLY A 9 3.49 8.04 15.00
C GLY A 9 1.96 7.91 15.04
N VAL A 10 1.27 8.85 15.71
CA VAL A 10 -0.20 8.89 15.74
C VAL A 10 -0.76 9.13 14.34
N LEU A 11 -0.17 10.03 13.57
CA LEU A 11 -0.61 10.34 12.21
C LEU A 11 -0.41 9.15 11.27
N ALA A 12 0.72 8.45 11.38
CA ALA A 12 0.98 7.21 10.65
C ALA A 12 -0.02 6.11 11.01
N LEU A 13 -0.35 5.96 12.30
CA LEU A 13 -1.35 5.01 12.77
C LEU A 13 -2.74 5.32 12.19
N LEU A 14 -3.15 6.58 12.20
CA LEU A 14 -4.42 7.01 11.61
C LEU A 14 -4.48 6.73 10.09
N CYS A 15 -3.38 6.96 9.37
CA CYS A 15 -3.28 6.62 7.96
C CYS A 15 -3.39 5.11 7.72
N LEU A 16 -2.74 4.27 8.55
CA LEU A 16 -2.85 2.82 8.48
C LEU A 16 -4.30 2.35 8.74
N LEU A 17 -4.95 2.88 9.75
CA LEU A 17 -6.35 2.57 10.04
C LEU A 17 -7.28 3.00 8.89
N GLY A 18 -7.06 4.20 8.35
CA GLY A 18 -7.84 4.71 7.22
C GLY A 18 -7.65 3.87 5.95
N THR A 19 -6.41 3.46 5.63
CA THR A 19 -6.13 2.56 4.49
C THR A 19 -6.70 1.17 4.72
N GLY A 20 -6.64 0.64 5.93
CA GLY A 20 -7.24 -0.65 6.29
C GLY A 20 -8.76 -0.64 6.13
N TYR A 21 -9.42 0.40 6.64
CA TYR A 21 -10.86 0.58 6.45
C TYR A 21 -11.23 0.71 4.97
N TYR A 22 -10.47 1.50 4.20
CA TYR A 22 -10.70 1.65 2.77
C TYR A 22 -10.53 0.33 2.01
N ALA A 23 -9.46 -0.44 2.28
CA ALA A 23 -9.26 -1.76 1.68
C ALA A 23 -10.41 -2.73 2.01
N TRP A 24 -10.92 -2.69 3.24
CA TRP A 24 -12.09 -3.46 3.64
C TRP A 24 -13.35 -3.07 2.86
N THR A 25 -13.65 -1.78 2.71
CA THR A 25 -14.82 -1.31 1.94
C THR A 25 -14.73 -1.72 0.48
N LEU A 26 -13.54 -1.62 -0.14
CA LEU A 26 -13.30 -2.09 -1.51
C LEU A 26 -13.51 -3.61 -1.63
N TYR A 27 -13.03 -4.38 -0.66
CA TYR A 27 -13.22 -5.83 -0.66
C TYR A 27 -14.71 -6.20 -0.57
N VAL A 28 -15.47 -5.56 0.31
CA VAL A 28 -16.92 -5.79 0.44
C VAL A 28 -17.66 -5.39 -0.83
N ALA A 29 -17.34 -4.24 -1.42
CA ALA A 29 -17.92 -3.78 -2.68
C ALA A 29 -17.61 -4.76 -3.83
N TYR A 30 -16.37 -5.22 -3.92
CA TYR A 30 -15.96 -6.24 -4.90
C TYR A 30 -16.75 -7.54 -4.73
N ARG A 31 -16.88 -8.05 -3.51
CA ARG A 31 -17.65 -9.28 -3.25
C ARG A 31 -19.11 -9.14 -3.67
N LYS A 32 -19.73 -7.99 -3.42
CA LYS A 32 -21.08 -7.70 -3.87
C LYS A 32 -21.17 -7.69 -5.40
N GLN A 33 -20.26 -7.00 -6.06
CA GLN A 33 -20.18 -6.93 -7.52
C GLN A 33 -20.00 -8.32 -8.16
N VAL A 34 -19.10 -9.14 -7.61
CA VAL A 34 -18.89 -10.53 -8.08
C VAL A 34 -20.14 -11.37 -7.90
N ALA A 35 -20.89 -11.20 -6.81
CA ALA A 35 -22.14 -11.91 -6.62
C ALA A 35 -23.19 -11.52 -7.69
N GLU A 36 -23.32 -10.22 -7.99
CA GLU A 36 -24.20 -9.72 -9.06
C GLU A 36 -23.76 -10.24 -10.44
N TRP A 37 -22.46 -10.25 -10.72
CA TRP A 37 -21.91 -10.80 -11.95
C TRP A 37 -22.13 -12.30 -12.07
N ASN A 38 -22.01 -13.07 -10.98
CA ASN A 38 -22.27 -14.50 -10.96
C ASN A 38 -23.72 -14.82 -11.34
N GLU A 39 -24.69 -14.10 -10.78
CA GLU A 39 -26.10 -14.27 -11.13
C GLU A 39 -26.35 -13.89 -12.60
N GLY A 40 -25.79 -12.77 -13.05
CA GLY A 40 -25.87 -12.35 -14.44
C GLY A 40 -25.21 -13.32 -15.41
N ALA A 41 -24.05 -13.87 -15.07
CA ALA A 41 -23.31 -14.82 -15.89
C ALA A 41 -23.99 -16.19 -15.95
N LYS A 42 -24.60 -16.63 -14.84
CA LYS A 42 -25.42 -17.87 -14.80
C LYS A 42 -26.63 -17.75 -15.71
N ALA A 43 -27.38 -16.65 -15.60
CA ALA A 43 -28.54 -16.42 -16.50
C ALA A 43 -28.09 -16.31 -17.96
N ALA A 44 -26.96 -15.70 -18.27
CA ALA A 44 -26.41 -15.65 -19.63
C ALA A 44 -26.00 -17.03 -20.16
N PHE A 45 -25.48 -17.91 -19.29
CA PHE A 45 -25.17 -19.29 -19.67
C PHE A 45 -26.42 -20.11 -19.94
N GLU A 46 -27.41 -20.02 -19.07
CA GLU A 46 -28.71 -20.74 -19.25
C GLU A 46 -29.40 -20.30 -20.53
N GLU A 47 -29.39 -19.00 -20.84
CA GLU A 47 -29.92 -18.45 -22.09
C GLU A 47 -29.16 -18.99 -23.32
N ALA A 48 -27.82 -19.04 -23.27
CA ALA A 48 -26.99 -19.59 -24.34
C ALA A 48 -27.27 -21.09 -24.53
N LEU A 49 -27.46 -21.83 -23.44
CA LEU A 49 -27.79 -23.25 -23.47
C LEU A 49 -29.18 -23.49 -24.08
N TRP A 50 -30.17 -22.66 -23.72
CA TRP A 50 -31.49 -22.68 -24.35
C TRP A 50 -31.42 -22.41 -25.84
N MET A 51 -30.68 -21.44 -26.30
CA MET A 51 -30.49 -21.15 -27.71
C MET A 51 -29.90 -22.36 -28.45
N GLU A 52 -28.91 -23.02 -27.84
CA GLU A 52 -28.23 -24.17 -28.45
C GLU A 52 -29.11 -25.41 -28.50
N VAL A 53 -29.91 -25.66 -27.46
CA VAL A 53 -30.91 -26.77 -27.42
C VAL A 53 -32.03 -26.51 -28.40
N ASN A 54 -32.64 -25.33 -28.42
CA ASN A 54 -33.77 -25.00 -29.28
C ASN A 54 -33.42 -25.02 -30.78
N LYS A 55 -32.16 -24.68 -31.12
CA LYS A 55 -31.67 -24.74 -32.49
C LYS A 55 -31.76 -26.15 -33.08
N ARG A 56 -31.71 -27.19 -32.24
CA ARG A 56 -31.78 -28.60 -32.63
C ARG A 56 -33.19 -29.20 -32.58
N ALA A 57 -34.04 -28.60 -31.74
CA ALA A 57 -35.40 -29.07 -31.59
C ALA A 57 -36.28 -28.54 -32.74
N GLU A 58 -36.96 -29.43 -33.48
CA GLU A 58 -37.95 -29.02 -34.47
C GLU A 58 -39.18 -28.37 -33.81
N VAL A 59 -39.45 -28.73 -32.54
CA VAL A 59 -40.53 -28.16 -31.73
C VAL A 59 -39.88 -27.41 -30.57
N PRO A 60 -40.23 -26.13 -30.36
CA PRO A 60 -39.64 -25.34 -29.25
C PRO A 60 -39.90 -26.04 -27.91
N MET A 61 -38.83 -26.30 -27.17
CA MET A 61 -38.91 -26.72 -25.78
C MET A 61 -39.20 -25.51 -24.92
N TYR A 62 -40.35 -25.49 -24.27
CA TYR A 62 -40.72 -24.36 -23.41
C TYR A 62 -40.02 -24.45 -22.04
N HIS A 63 -39.35 -23.40 -21.69
CA HIS A 63 -38.85 -23.19 -20.32
C HIS A 63 -40.04 -22.79 -19.44
N SER A 64 -40.54 -23.70 -18.61
CA SER A 64 -41.46 -23.29 -17.56
C SER A 64 -40.62 -22.70 -16.42
N SER A 65 -40.40 -21.38 -16.44
CA SER A 65 -39.96 -20.64 -15.26
C SER A 65 -41.11 -20.67 -14.26
N SER A 66 -41.10 -21.65 -13.37
CA SER A 66 -42.11 -21.85 -12.34
C SER A 66 -41.87 -20.91 -11.17
N GLU A 67 -41.82 -19.60 -11.40
CA GLU A 67 -41.78 -18.62 -10.31
C GLU A 67 -43.10 -17.92 -10.01
N GLU A 68 -44.08 -17.96 -10.90
CA GLU A 68 -45.39 -17.33 -10.60
C GLU A 68 -46.56 -18.16 -11.16
N GLY A 69 -47.17 -18.92 -10.31
CA GLY A 69 -48.44 -19.55 -10.59
C GLY A 69 -48.64 -20.83 -9.81
N GLY A 70 -49.26 -20.71 -8.65
CA GLY A 70 -49.56 -21.81 -7.74
C GLY A 70 -50.41 -22.93 -8.35
N VAL A 71 -49.83 -23.70 -9.25
CA VAL A 71 -50.28 -25.04 -9.55
C VAL A 71 -49.50 -25.96 -8.62
N HIS A 72 -50.20 -26.52 -7.64
CA HIS A 72 -49.70 -27.61 -6.83
C HIS A 72 -49.36 -28.77 -7.79
N THR A 73 -48.17 -28.73 -8.36
CA THR A 73 -47.59 -29.89 -9.02
C THR A 73 -47.41 -30.94 -7.93
N LEU A 74 -48.18 -32.02 -8.07
CA LEU A 74 -47.94 -33.25 -7.34
C LEU A 74 -46.43 -33.46 -7.26
N LYS A 75 -45.87 -33.54 -6.04
CA LYS A 75 -44.46 -33.82 -5.83
C LYS A 75 -44.11 -35.09 -6.59
N THR A 76 -43.64 -34.94 -7.82
CA THR A 76 -43.25 -36.08 -8.65
C THR A 76 -42.11 -36.74 -7.92
N ARG A 77 -42.31 -37.93 -7.40
CA ARG A 77 -41.30 -38.70 -6.68
C ARG A 77 -40.09 -38.82 -7.61
N ILE A 78 -38.97 -38.29 -7.20
CA ILE A 78 -37.72 -38.35 -7.95
C ILE A 78 -37.42 -39.84 -8.17
N PRO A 79 -37.30 -40.32 -9.42
CA PRO A 79 -37.00 -41.71 -9.65
C PRO A 79 -35.58 -42.04 -9.26
N ASP A 80 -35.39 -43.07 -8.44
CA ASP A 80 -34.03 -43.53 -8.04
C ASP A 80 -33.27 -44.14 -9.22
N SER A 81 -33.97 -44.50 -10.28
CA SER A 81 -33.42 -45.13 -11.49
C SER A 81 -34.35 -44.97 -12.70
N VAL A 82 -33.76 -44.95 -13.87
CA VAL A 82 -34.48 -44.97 -15.16
C VAL A 82 -34.10 -46.22 -15.96
N SER A 83 -35.06 -46.74 -16.72
CA SER A 83 -34.86 -47.92 -17.60
C SER A 83 -34.75 -47.40 -19.04
N VAL A 84 -33.67 -47.74 -19.70
CA VAL A 84 -33.43 -47.41 -21.12
C VAL A 84 -33.39 -48.68 -21.93
N MET A 85 -34.08 -48.68 -23.05
CA MET A 85 -34.05 -49.80 -24.00
C MET A 85 -32.74 -49.75 -24.79
N THR A 86 -31.96 -50.80 -24.70
CA THR A 86 -30.73 -51.00 -25.48
C THR A 86 -30.90 -52.16 -26.44
N MET A 87 -29.95 -52.42 -27.31
CA MET A 87 -30.00 -53.58 -28.23
C MET A 87 -30.02 -54.91 -27.48
N GLU A 88 -29.55 -54.97 -26.25
CA GLU A 88 -29.50 -56.15 -25.38
C GLU A 88 -30.74 -56.27 -24.47
N GLY A 89 -31.70 -55.33 -24.54
CA GLY A 89 -32.87 -55.22 -23.70
C GLY A 89 -32.89 -54.01 -22.79
N PHE A 90 -33.76 -54.06 -21.75
CA PHE A 90 -33.85 -52.91 -20.80
C PHE A 90 -32.72 -52.96 -19.79
N ARG A 91 -31.88 -51.89 -19.83
CA ARG A 91 -30.90 -51.66 -18.79
C ARG A 91 -31.41 -50.59 -17.83
N LYS A 92 -31.17 -50.80 -16.53
CA LYS A 92 -31.57 -49.87 -15.46
C LYS A 92 -30.37 -49.06 -14.98
N TYR A 93 -30.50 -47.74 -15.04
CA TYR A 93 -29.48 -46.79 -14.62
C TYR A 93 -29.93 -46.09 -13.35
N LYS A 94 -29.07 -46.07 -12.35
CA LYS A 94 -29.28 -45.29 -11.11
C LYS A 94 -29.05 -43.81 -11.40
N ILE A 95 -29.95 -42.93 -10.94
CA ILE A 95 -29.79 -41.49 -11.03
C ILE A 95 -29.57 -40.95 -9.62
N GLU A 96 -28.54 -40.20 -9.44
CA GLU A 96 -28.30 -39.46 -8.20
C GLU A 96 -29.34 -38.33 -8.09
N LYS A 97 -29.93 -38.18 -6.89
CA LYS A 97 -30.97 -37.19 -6.63
C LYS A 97 -30.44 -35.76 -6.96
N GLU A 98 -29.20 -35.47 -6.63
CA GLU A 98 -28.57 -34.17 -6.89
C GLU A 98 -28.48 -33.87 -8.40
N ARG A 99 -28.11 -34.85 -9.23
CA ARG A 99 -28.08 -34.70 -10.71
C ARG A 99 -29.47 -34.43 -11.26
N TYR A 100 -30.46 -35.13 -10.73
CA TYR A 100 -31.86 -34.94 -11.14
C TYR A 100 -32.37 -33.56 -10.78
N GLU A 101 -32.07 -33.08 -9.55
CA GLU A 101 -32.44 -31.73 -9.08
C GLU A 101 -31.77 -30.62 -9.89
N ARG A 102 -30.57 -30.85 -10.39
CA ARG A 102 -29.81 -29.91 -11.26
C ARG A 102 -30.06 -30.13 -12.73
N SER A 103 -31.04 -31.01 -13.10
CA SER A 103 -31.40 -31.21 -14.51
C SER A 103 -31.98 -29.91 -15.08
N PHE A 104 -31.49 -29.54 -16.27
CA PHE A 104 -31.89 -28.33 -16.98
C PHE A 104 -33.37 -28.33 -17.35
N ILE A 105 -33.88 -29.50 -17.76
CA ILE A 105 -35.29 -29.71 -18.01
C ILE A 105 -35.87 -30.62 -16.92
N LYS A 106 -36.98 -30.21 -16.32
CA LYS A 106 -37.60 -30.96 -15.20
C LYS A 106 -38.58 -32.04 -15.67
N GLU A 107 -39.25 -31.83 -16.79
CA GLU A 107 -40.24 -32.75 -17.32
C GLU A 107 -39.59 -34.00 -17.92
N THR A 108 -40.04 -35.17 -17.51
CA THR A 108 -39.44 -36.46 -17.87
C THR A 108 -39.51 -36.72 -19.38
N ASN A 109 -40.64 -36.41 -20.04
CA ASN A 109 -40.80 -36.63 -21.48
C ASN A 109 -39.88 -35.73 -22.30
N GLN A 110 -39.78 -34.46 -21.92
CA GLN A 110 -38.87 -33.53 -22.59
C GLN A 110 -37.40 -33.90 -22.38
N ARG A 111 -37.05 -34.46 -21.19
CA ARG A 111 -35.70 -34.98 -20.92
C ARG A 111 -35.36 -36.17 -21.81
N ALA A 112 -36.32 -37.11 -21.99
CA ALA A 112 -36.13 -38.28 -22.86
C ALA A 112 -35.96 -37.84 -24.33
N MET A 113 -36.80 -36.91 -24.77
CA MET A 113 -36.73 -36.33 -26.11
C MET A 113 -35.42 -35.60 -26.36
N LEU A 114 -34.99 -34.80 -25.39
CA LEU A 114 -33.69 -34.10 -25.46
C LEU A 114 -32.51 -35.08 -25.47
N GLY A 115 -32.52 -36.12 -24.66
CA GLY A 115 -31.47 -37.14 -24.68
C GLY A 115 -31.36 -37.86 -26.04
N ALA A 116 -32.49 -38.25 -26.65
CA ALA A 116 -32.50 -38.80 -27.99
C ALA A 116 -31.96 -37.83 -29.04
N LEU A 117 -32.40 -36.58 -28.99
CA LEU A 117 -31.94 -35.50 -29.88
C LEU A 117 -30.44 -35.24 -29.77
N LEU A 118 -29.89 -35.18 -28.55
CA LEU A 118 -28.47 -34.92 -28.32
C LEU A 118 -27.56 -36.09 -28.70
N ASN A 119 -28.09 -37.32 -28.68
CA ASN A 119 -27.38 -38.49 -29.21
C ASN A 119 -27.26 -38.45 -30.75
N GLU A 120 -28.26 -37.92 -31.43
CA GLU A 120 -28.25 -37.80 -32.90
C GLU A 120 -27.48 -36.52 -33.34
N TYR A 121 -27.70 -35.42 -32.62
CA TYR A 121 -27.11 -34.12 -32.90
C TYR A 121 -26.37 -33.59 -31.66
N PRO A 122 -25.10 -33.96 -31.42
CA PRO A 122 -24.34 -33.59 -30.24
C PRO A 122 -24.22 -32.07 -30.08
N LEU A 123 -24.11 -31.63 -28.82
CA LEU A 123 -23.88 -30.21 -28.50
C LEU A 123 -22.56 -29.72 -29.08
N SER A 124 -22.60 -28.56 -29.74
CA SER A 124 -21.40 -27.87 -30.15
C SER A 124 -20.94 -26.96 -29.01
N ILE A 125 -19.87 -27.36 -28.32
CA ILE A 125 -19.34 -26.65 -27.19
C ILE A 125 -18.77 -25.28 -27.62
N ASP A 126 -18.21 -25.19 -28.82
CA ASP A 126 -17.68 -23.92 -29.35
C ASP A 126 -18.81 -22.94 -29.67
N THR A 127 -19.93 -23.42 -30.23
CA THR A 127 -21.11 -22.58 -30.48
C THR A 127 -21.73 -22.10 -29.17
N LEU A 128 -21.86 -22.98 -28.18
CA LEU A 128 -22.35 -22.64 -26.84
C LEU A 128 -21.44 -21.60 -26.17
N ALA A 129 -20.12 -21.79 -26.23
CA ALA A 129 -19.16 -20.85 -25.70
C ALA A 129 -19.24 -19.48 -26.39
N SER A 130 -19.41 -19.46 -27.71
CA SER A 130 -19.58 -18.22 -28.49
C SER A 130 -20.86 -17.47 -28.10
N ASN A 131 -22.00 -18.20 -27.99
CA ASN A 131 -23.27 -17.62 -27.55
C ASN A 131 -23.18 -17.06 -26.12
N TRP A 132 -22.57 -17.82 -25.21
CA TRP A 132 -22.36 -17.36 -23.85
C TRP A 132 -21.50 -16.11 -23.80
N ASN A 133 -20.39 -16.05 -24.56
CA ASN A 133 -19.55 -14.87 -24.67
C ASN A 133 -20.32 -13.63 -25.15
N LYS A 134 -21.18 -13.82 -26.17
CA LYS A 134 -22.05 -12.75 -26.67
C LYS A 134 -22.98 -12.23 -25.58
N ASN A 135 -23.64 -13.13 -24.85
CA ASN A 135 -24.55 -12.77 -23.77
C ASN A 135 -23.82 -12.08 -22.58
N LEU A 136 -22.60 -12.53 -22.23
CA LEU A 136 -21.75 -11.85 -21.24
C LEU A 136 -21.39 -10.44 -21.68
N SER A 137 -21.06 -10.25 -22.96
CA SER A 137 -20.73 -8.94 -23.52
C SER A 137 -21.95 -7.99 -23.50
N VAL A 138 -23.14 -8.49 -23.81
CA VAL A 138 -24.39 -7.70 -23.75
C VAL A 138 -24.69 -7.25 -22.32
N LYS A 139 -24.38 -8.08 -21.33
CA LYS A 139 -24.56 -7.78 -19.91
C LYS A 139 -23.39 -7.02 -19.30
N GLU A 140 -22.39 -6.63 -20.11
CA GLU A 140 -21.17 -5.93 -19.68
C GLU A 140 -20.41 -6.61 -18.52
N ILE A 141 -20.43 -7.96 -18.51
CA ILE A 141 -19.77 -8.76 -17.48
C ILE A 141 -18.32 -9.05 -17.93
N PRO A 142 -17.30 -8.46 -17.26
CA PRO A 142 -15.90 -8.66 -17.62
C PRO A 142 -15.40 -9.98 -17.06
N ALA A 143 -15.64 -11.08 -17.74
CA ALA A 143 -15.27 -12.40 -17.26
C ALA A 143 -14.48 -13.18 -18.30
N ARG A 144 -13.60 -14.05 -17.83
CA ARG A 144 -13.06 -15.17 -18.59
C ARG A 144 -13.84 -16.41 -18.22
N TYR A 145 -14.08 -17.27 -19.16
CA TYR A 145 -14.95 -18.42 -18.97
C TYR A 145 -14.36 -19.67 -19.61
N GLN A 146 -14.82 -20.82 -19.13
CA GLN A 146 -14.54 -22.13 -19.69
C GLN A 146 -15.79 -23.03 -19.50
N ILE A 147 -16.09 -23.86 -20.46
CA ILE A 147 -17.15 -24.85 -20.37
C ILE A 147 -16.50 -26.22 -20.40
N ARG A 148 -16.86 -27.06 -19.44
CA ARG A 148 -16.56 -28.49 -19.43
C ARG A 148 -17.85 -29.25 -19.79
N TYR A 149 -17.76 -30.09 -20.77
CA TYR A 149 -18.84 -31.00 -21.16
C TYR A 149 -18.36 -32.43 -20.95
N ILE A 150 -19.16 -33.21 -20.24
CA ILE A 150 -18.94 -34.64 -20.01
C ILE A 150 -20.13 -35.39 -20.56
N TYR A 151 -19.87 -36.32 -21.45
CA TYR A 151 -20.86 -37.27 -21.94
C TYR A 151 -20.59 -38.63 -21.33
N THR A 152 -21.62 -39.26 -20.74
CA THR A 152 -21.58 -40.61 -20.19
C THR A 152 -22.34 -41.56 -21.10
N ASP A 153 -21.66 -42.47 -21.73
CA ASP A 153 -22.27 -43.46 -22.65
C ASP A 153 -23.13 -44.52 -21.91
N LEU A 154 -23.66 -45.49 -22.65
CA LEU A 154 -24.47 -46.58 -22.08
C LEU A 154 -23.65 -47.54 -21.22
N ASP A 155 -22.35 -47.61 -21.41
CA ASP A 155 -21.42 -48.46 -20.67
C ASP A 155 -20.74 -47.70 -19.50
N LEU A 156 -21.22 -46.48 -19.21
CA LEU A 156 -20.77 -45.59 -18.16
C LEU A 156 -19.32 -45.05 -18.35
N ASN A 157 -18.82 -45.06 -19.59
CA ASN A 157 -17.60 -44.39 -19.92
C ASN A 157 -17.86 -42.89 -20.09
N ASN A 158 -16.91 -42.08 -19.65
CA ASN A 158 -17.02 -40.64 -19.72
C ASN A 158 -16.09 -40.08 -20.82
N ASP A 159 -16.65 -39.31 -21.73
CA ASP A 159 -15.90 -38.46 -22.66
C ASP A 159 -15.98 -37.01 -22.22
N THR A 160 -14.82 -36.30 -22.16
CA THR A 160 -14.74 -34.94 -21.61
C THR A 160 -14.17 -33.99 -22.64
N ILE A 161 -14.92 -32.94 -22.94
CA ILE A 161 -14.54 -31.86 -23.87
C ILE A 161 -14.53 -30.53 -23.15
N PHE A 162 -13.56 -29.70 -23.47
CA PHE A 162 -13.43 -28.32 -22.95
C PHE A 162 -13.50 -27.30 -24.08
N SER A 163 -14.21 -26.18 -23.89
CA SER A 163 -14.35 -25.12 -24.90
C SER A 163 -13.05 -24.34 -25.13
N VAL A 164 -12.18 -24.20 -24.10
CA VAL A 164 -10.89 -23.51 -24.16
C VAL A 164 -9.92 -24.24 -23.23
N VAL A 165 -8.76 -24.62 -23.76
CA VAL A 165 -7.71 -25.24 -22.96
C VAL A 165 -6.72 -24.15 -22.54
N ASN A 166 -7.02 -23.44 -21.46
CA ASN A 166 -6.07 -22.51 -20.87
C ASN A 166 -5.75 -22.92 -19.42
N ASN A 167 -4.80 -23.83 -19.28
CA ASN A 167 -4.44 -24.49 -18.01
C ASN A 167 -3.80 -23.55 -16.96
N ARG A 168 -3.66 -22.25 -17.24
CA ARG A 168 -2.97 -21.31 -16.33
C ARG A 168 -3.90 -20.44 -15.50
N LEU A 169 -5.21 -20.51 -15.71
CA LEU A 169 -6.17 -19.69 -15.01
C LEU A 169 -6.93 -20.54 -13.99
N HIS A 170 -7.08 -19.97 -12.80
CA HIS A 170 -7.96 -20.54 -11.79
C HIS A 170 -9.39 -20.10 -12.12
N TYR A 171 -10.26 -21.06 -12.39
CA TYR A 171 -11.67 -20.82 -12.68
C TYR A 171 -12.52 -21.36 -11.54
N ASP A 172 -13.48 -20.56 -11.10
CA ASP A 172 -14.49 -20.99 -10.14
C ASP A 172 -15.68 -21.62 -10.86
N SER A 173 -16.23 -22.69 -10.28
CA SER A 173 -17.43 -23.32 -10.82
C SER A 173 -18.64 -22.41 -10.59
N LEU A 174 -19.28 -21.98 -11.68
CA LEU A 174 -20.44 -21.10 -11.67
C LEU A 174 -21.76 -21.88 -11.56
N SER A 175 -21.93 -22.87 -12.44
CA SER A 175 -23.14 -23.71 -12.48
C SER A 175 -22.84 -25.05 -13.10
N VAL A 176 -23.65 -26.05 -12.73
CA VAL A 176 -23.63 -27.39 -13.31
C VAL A 176 -25.05 -27.73 -13.75
N HIS A 177 -25.20 -28.11 -14.99
CA HIS A 177 -26.48 -28.52 -15.58
C HIS A 177 -26.36 -29.91 -16.16
N TYR A 178 -27.41 -30.69 -15.98
CA TYR A 178 -27.52 -32.04 -16.52
C TYR A 178 -28.61 -32.06 -17.59
N LEU A 179 -28.33 -32.73 -18.73
CA LEU A 179 -29.24 -32.89 -19.82
C LEU A 179 -29.42 -34.40 -20.11
N GLY A 180 -30.53 -34.71 -20.77
CA GLY A 180 -30.86 -36.06 -21.16
C GLY A 180 -31.62 -36.85 -20.10
N PHE A 181 -32.12 -38.02 -20.49
CA PHE A 181 -33.01 -38.83 -19.66
C PHE A 181 -32.32 -39.42 -18.43
N ARG A 182 -31.06 -39.84 -18.58
CA ARG A 182 -30.22 -40.42 -17.53
C ARG A 182 -29.32 -39.37 -16.86
N CYS A 183 -29.41 -38.09 -17.24
CA CYS A 183 -28.43 -37.06 -16.92
C CYS A 183 -27.05 -37.38 -17.54
N GLU A 184 -27.04 -37.96 -18.73
CA GLU A 184 -25.85 -38.42 -19.46
C GLU A 184 -24.95 -37.31 -19.94
N HIS A 185 -25.47 -36.09 -20.10
CA HIS A 185 -24.72 -34.89 -20.50
C HIS A 185 -24.58 -33.96 -19.32
N GLU A 186 -23.36 -33.81 -18.85
CA GLU A 186 -23.02 -32.84 -17.78
C GLU A 186 -22.32 -31.64 -18.38
N LEU A 187 -22.84 -30.46 -18.13
CA LEU A 187 -22.26 -29.17 -18.50
C LEU A 187 -21.89 -28.41 -17.26
N THR A 188 -20.61 -28.12 -17.10
CA THR A 188 -20.11 -27.25 -16.03
C THR A 188 -19.57 -25.96 -16.62
N ALA A 189 -20.19 -24.85 -16.22
CA ALA A 189 -19.72 -23.51 -16.54
C ALA A 189 -18.71 -23.06 -15.48
N PHE A 190 -17.55 -22.61 -15.91
CA PHE A 190 -16.52 -22.04 -15.07
C PHE A 190 -16.29 -20.59 -15.45
N ILE A 191 -16.02 -19.75 -14.45
CA ILE A 191 -15.82 -18.32 -14.65
C ILE A 191 -14.66 -17.79 -13.80
N SER A 192 -13.99 -16.74 -14.28
CA SER A 192 -12.95 -16.04 -13.55
C SER A 192 -13.04 -14.55 -13.84
N TYR A 193 -13.03 -13.74 -12.80
CA TYR A 193 -13.09 -12.29 -12.91
C TYR A 193 -11.70 -11.66 -12.74
N PRO A 194 -11.35 -10.66 -13.56
CA PRO A 194 -10.09 -9.96 -13.41
C PRO A 194 -10.12 -9.03 -12.19
N TYR A 195 -9.15 -9.18 -11.28
CA TYR A 195 -9.03 -8.36 -10.06
C TYR A 195 -8.80 -6.86 -10.32
N TRP A 196 -8.26 -6.49 -11.48
CA TRP A 196 -7.93 -5.10 -11.82
C TRP A 196 -9.14 -4.24 -12.22
N PHE A 197 -10.32 -4.83 -12.33
CA PHE A 197 -11.59 -4.10 -12.49
C PHE A 197 -12.13 -3.46 -11.21
N LEU A 198 -11.41 -3.58 -10.10
CA LEU A 198 -11.62 -2.69 -8.96
C LEU A 198 -11.40 -1.26 -9.44
N ASN A 199 -12.53 -0.58 -9.72
CA ASN A 199 -12.55 0.79 -10.20
C ASN A 199 -11.49 1.60 -9.48
N PHE A 200 -10.54 2.16 -10.24
CA PHE A 200 -9.57 3.13 -9.76
C PHE A 200 -10.37 4.38 -9.37
N SER A 201 -10.98 4.30 -8.19
CA SER A 201 -11.80 5.37 -7.65
C SER A 201 -10.89 6.55 -7.30
N TRP A 202 -11.39 7.78 -7.44
CA TRP A 202 -10.72 8.98 -6.95
C TRP A 202 -10.23 8.85 -5.50
N TYR A 203 -10.88 7.98 -4.70
CA TYR A 203 -10.47 7.64 -3.34
C TYR A 203 -9.13 6.91 -3.27
N THR A 204 -8.79 6.03 -4.23
CA THR A 204 -7.47 5.37 -4.28
C THR A 204 -6.37 6.39 -4.53
N LEU A 205 -6.63 7.35 -5.42
CA LEU A 205 -5.72 8.46 -5.69
C LEU A 205 -5.54 9.32 -4.42
N GLY A 206 -6.63 9.62 -3.70
CA GLY A 206 -6.62 10.35 -2.44
C GLY A 206 -5.77 9.66 -1.36
N VAL A 207 -5.90 8.35 -1.21
CA VAL A 207 -5.10 7.55 -0.27
C VAL A 207 -3.62 7.57 -0.65
N LEU A 208 -3.28 7.42 -1.94
CA LEU A 208 -1.90 7.49 -2.43
C LEU A 208 -1.29 8.88 -2.20
N LEU A 209 -2.05 9.95 -2.46
CA LEU A 209 -1.61 11.33 -2.20
C LEU A 209 -1.36 11.57 -0.70
N LEU A 210 -2.23 11.05 0.16
CA LEU A 210 -2.08 11.16 1.62
C LEU A 210 -0.80 10.46 2.11
N TRP A 211 -0.50 9.27 1.62
CA TRP A 211 0.74 8.56 1.90
C TRP A 211 1.96 9.29 1.34
N GLY A 212 1.87 9.81 0.11
CA GLY A 212 2.92 10.64 -0.49
C GLY A 212 3.23 11.87 0.36
N LEU A 213 2.19 12.58 0.81
CA LEU A 213 2.31 13.74 1.69
C LEU A 213 2.99 13.36 3.02
N LEU A 214 2.63 12.23 3.61
CA LEU A 214 3.21 11.74 4.86
C LEU A 214 4.71 11.43 4.71
N VAL A 215 5.12 10.81 3.62
CA VAL A 215 6.53 10.55 3.28
C VAL A 215 7.29 11.86 3.08
N ILE A 216 6.70 12.83 2.38
CA ILE A 216 7.27 14.16 2.18
C ILE A 216 7.45 14.87 3.52
N LEU A 217 6.42 14.89 4.37
CA LEU A 217 6.50 15.48 5.71
C LEU A 217 7.59 14.81 6.55
N PHE A 218 7.71 13.49 6.49
CA PHE A 218 8.74 12.76 7.22
C PHE A 218 10.15 13.12 6.73
N LYS A 219 10.37 13.15 5.41
CA LYS A 219 11.68 13.42 4.79
C LYS A 219 12.12 14.88 4.94
N PHE A 220 11.18 15.82 4.80
CA PHE A 220 11.48 17.26 4.77
C PHE A 220 11.22 17.97 6.10
N TYR A 221 10.69 17.28 7.11
CA TYR A 221 10.38 17.90 8.40
C TYR A 221 11.62 18.54 9.06
N THR A 222 12.74 17.84 9.12
CA THR A 222 13.99 18.33 9.73
C THR A 222 14.58 19.54 9.01
N PRO A 223 14.70 19.58 7.68
CA PRO A 223 15.16 20.76 6.97
C PRO A 223 14.16 21.93 7.02
N ILE A 224 12.86 21.67 6.99
CA ILE A 224 11.83 22.73 7.12
C ILE A 224 11.89 23.38 8.51
N GLU A 225 12.02 22.60 9.57
CA GLU A 225 12.17 23.15 10.93
C GLU A 225 13.40 24.05 11.04
N SER A 226 14.54 23.62 10.50
CA SER A 226 15.77 24.44 10.50
C SER A 226 15.62 25.71 9.66
N PHE A 227 14.86 25.65 8.57
CA PHE A 227 14.59 26.81 7.72
C PHE A 227 13.64 27.81 8.39
N ILE A 228 12.56 27.33 9.02
CA ILE A 228 11.60 28.17 9.75
C ILE A 228 12.29 28.84 10.96
N GLN A 229 13.12 28.11 11.71
CA GLN A 229 13.85 28.64 12.83
C GLN A 229 14.85 29.73 12.39
N ARG A 230 15.48 29.59 11.20
CA ARG A 230 16.34 30.61 10.61
C ARG A 230 15.59 31.87 10.17
N ARG A 231 14.37 31.70 9.63
CA ARG A 231 13.61 32.83 9.04
C ARG A 231 12.77 33.58 10.06
N MET A 232 12.30 32.92 11.10
CA MET A 232 11.42 33.53 12.11
C MET A 232 12.17 34.32 13.20
N GLY A 233 13.54 34.38 13.15
CA GLY A 233 14.34 35.30 13.98
C GLY A 233 14.00 35.26 15.48
N LYS A 234 13.27 34.27 15.95
CA LYS A 234 13.14 34.02 17.36
C LYS A 234 14.43 33.33 17.79
N GLU A 235 15.44 34.14 18.15
CA GLU A 235 16.38 33.69 19.15
C GLU A 235 15.56 33.16 20.33
N LYS A 236 15.21 31.89 20.28
CA LYS A 236 15.11 31.14 21.51
C LYS A 236 16.52 31.17 22.05
N VAL A 237 16.76 32.07 23.00
CA VAL A 237 17.81 31.87 23.98
C VAL A 237 17.61 30.41 24.42
N ILE A 238 18.40 29.53 23.81
CA ILE A 238 18.57 28.20 24.36
C ILE A 238 19.38 28.46 25.59
N GLU A 239 18.74 28.64 26.74
CA GLU A 239 19.31 28.26 28.01
C GLU A 239 19.66 26.79 27.90
N LYS A 240 20.73 26.50 27.15
CA LYS A 240 21.53 25.34 27.41
C LYS A 240 22.20 25.73 28.75
N GLU A 241 21.69 25.12 29.82
CA GLU A 241 22.51 24.93 30.99
C GLU A 241 23.81 24.31 30.51
N VAL A 242 24.76 25.16 30.20
CA VAL A 242 26.16 24.79 30.13
C VAL A 242 26.48 24.48 31.57
N TYR A 243 26.50 23.18 31.91
CA TYR A 243 27.18 22.75 33.11
C TYR A 243 28.65 23.22 32.96
N VAL A 244 28.89 24.45 33.34
CA VAL A 244 30.20 24.93 33.66
C VAL A 244 30.51 24.23 34.95
N THR A 245 31.28 23.15 34.87
CA THR A 245 32.01 22.61 36.03
C THR A 245 32.69 23.80 36.71
N ASP A 246 32.38 23.98 37.97
CA ASP A 246 32.83 24.99 38.86
C ASP A 246 34.23 25.56 38.53
N VAL A 247 34.26 26.60 37.72
CA VAL A 247 35.35 27.54 37.77
C VAL A 247 34.93 28.54 38.84
N VAL A 248 35.52 28.41 40.02
CA VAL A 248 35.43 29.32 41.14
C VAL A 248 35.35 30.75 40.60
N ILE A 249 34.17 31.40 40.74
CA ILE A 249 33.98 32.80 40.44
C ILE A 249 34.66 33.58 41.59
N GLY A 250 35.99 33.62 41.48
CA GLY A 250 36.82 34.50 42.31
C GLY A 250 36.95 35.81 41.60
N LYS A 251 36.45 36.86 42.23
CA LYS A 251 36.74 38.30 42.05
C LYS A 251 37.02 38.70 40.59
N SER A 252 36.26 39.62 40.04
CA SER A 252 36.48 40.27 38.75
C SER A 252 37.97 40.60 38.57
N LYS A 253 38.68 39.93 37.69
CA LYS A 253 40.04 40.19 37.34
C LYS A 253 40.06 41.06 36.10
N LEU A 254 40.57 42.30 36.29
CA LEU A 254 40.90 43.19 35.21
C LEU A 254 42.32 42.84 34.73
N TYR A 255 42.44 42.51 33.48
CA TYR A 255 43.75 42.27 32.84
C TYR A 255 44.11 43.44 31.98
N ARG A 256 45.31 43.98 32.22
CA ARG A 256 45.93 45.03 31.36
C ARG A 256 46.72 44.32 30.28
N LEU A 257 46.35 44.56 29.03
CA LEU A 257 47.00 43.99 27.86
C LEU A 257 48.23 44.83 27.45
N PRO A 258 49.18 44.26 26.67
CA PRO A 258 50.39 44.94 26.27
C PRO A 258 50.17 46.27 25.55
N ASP A 259 49.07 46.41 24.83
CA ASP A 259 48.63 47.60 24.10
C ASP A 259 47.95 48.67 25.00
N GLY A 260 47.93 48.46 26.32
CA GLY A 260 47.27 49.31 27.28
C GLY A 260 45.77 49.17 27.43
N SER A 261 45.12 48.28 26.65
CA SER A 261 43.70 47.98 26.81
C SER A 261 43.44 47.20 28.10
N LEU A 262 42.22 47.32 28.67
CA LEU A 262 41.78 46.63 29.89
C LEU A 262 40.71 45.67 29.57
N PHE A 263 40.91 44.38 29.87
CA PHE A 263 39.91 43.31 29.70
C PHE A 263 39.28 42.97 31.04
N ASP A 264 37.94 43.18 31.13
CA ASP A 264 37.16 42.72 32.28
C ASP A 264 36.60 41.33 31.98
N THR A 265 37.07 40.35 32.71
CA THR A 265 36.67 38.95 32.54
C THR A 265 35.23 38.64 32.99
N SER A 266 34.68 39.47 33.89
CA SER A 266 33.31 39.31 34.39
C SER A 266 32.28 39.95 33.46
N ALA A 267 32.57 41.15 32.96
CA ALA A 267 31.70 41.83 32.01
C ALA A 267 31.94 41.41 30.55
N CYS A 268 32.99 40.63 30.27
CA CYS A 268 33.40 40.27 28.91
C CYS A 268 33.62 41.51 28.01
N THR A 269 34.18 42.59 28.58
CA THR A 269 34.39 43.86 27.87
C THR A 269 35.87 44.19 27.75
N LEU A 270 36.24 44.80 26.62
CA LEU A 270 37.60 45.35 26.38
C LEU A 270 37.49 46.82 26.25
N THR A 271 38.23 47.51 27.11
CA THR A 271 38.28 49.02 27.17
C THR A 271 39.59 49.51 26.62
N LYS A 272 39.58 50.38 25.60
CA LYS A 272 40.73 51.04 25.01
C LYS A 272 40.43 52.53 24.80
N GLY A 273 41.25 53.43 25.28
CA GLY A 273 41.07 54.90 25.11
C GLY A 273 39.72 55.41 25.64
N GLY A 274 39.18 54.80 26.71
CA GLY A 274 37.87 55.16 27.28
C GLY A 274 36.64 54.55 26.55
N LEU A 275 36.80 53.84 25.43
CA LEU A 275 35.74 53.17 24.73
C LEU A 275 35.59 51.72 25.23
N ILE A 276 34.37 51.34 25.58
CA ILE A 276 34.06 50.04 26.09
C ILE A 276 33.44 49.21 24.94
N HIS A 277 34.07 48.07 24.62
CA HIS A 277 33.61 47.14 23.58
C HIS A 277 33.22 45.79 24.21
N THR A 278 32.01 45.37 24.05
CA THR A 278 31.55 44.04 24.46
C THR A 278 32.05 42.99 23.48
N LEU A 279 32.75 41.98 23.97
CA LEU A 279 33.27 40.89 23.16
C LEU A 279 32.19 39.79 22.97
N PRO A 280 32.07 39.21 21.76
CA PRO A 280 31.27 38.04 21.57
C PRO A 280 31.69 36.90 22.53
N PRO A 281 30.79 36.08 23.05
CA PRO A 281 31.09 35.08 24.10
C PRO A 281 32.27 34.17 23.77
N GLN A 282 32.36 33.68 22.53
CA GLN A 282 33.48 32.82 22.10
C GLN A 282 34.81 33.57 22.08
N SER A 283 34.78 34.84 21.67
CA SER A 283 35.98 35.69 21.65
C SER A 283 36.43 36.04 23.05
N ALA A 284 35.52 36.32 23.98
CA ALA A 284 35.84 36.58 25.39
C ALA A 284 36.44 35.33 26.06
N ILE A 285 35.90 34.13 25.78
CA ILE A 285 36.47 32.87 26.29
C ILE A 285 37.89 32.66 25.75
N LEU A 286 38.12 32.86 24.46
CA LEU A 286 39.44 32.71 23.86
C LEU A 286 40.44 33.72 24.46
N LEU A 287 40.06 34.98 24.58
CA LEU A 287 40.94 35.99 25.18
C LEU A 287 41.28 35.63 26.63
N LYS A 288 40.29 35.22 27.42
CA LYS A 288 40.49 34.75 28.79
C LYS A 288 41.47 33.59 28.87
N LEU A 289 41.35 32.60 28.00
CA LEU A 289 42.24 31.44 27.96
C LEU A 289 43.67 31.82 27.60
N PHE A 290 43.85 32.70 26.59
CA PHE A 290 45.21 33.22 26.28
C PHE A 290 45.85 33.92 27.46
N LEU A 291 45.10 34.72 28.22
CA LEU A 291 45.60 35.48 29.37
C LEU A 291 45.87 34.63 30.60
N TYR A 292 45.24 33.47 30.72
CA TYR A 292 45.53 32.53 31.82
C TYR A 292 46.83 31.74 31.60
N LYS A 293 47.34 31.67 30.38
CA LYS A 293 48.58 30.97 30.06
C LYS A 293 49.79 31.94 30.11
N GLU A 294 50.82 31.52 30.80
CA GLU A 294 52.05 32.40 30.97
C GLU A 294 52.68 32.74 29.62
N ASN A 295 52.61 31.82 28.64
CA ASN A 295 53.23 32.05 27.33
C ASN A 295 52.19 32.56 26.29
N HIS A 296 50.97 32.87 26.69
CA HIS A 296 49.88 33.30 25.80
C HIS A 296 49.70 32.38 24.59
N TYR A 297 49.95 31.06 24.77
CA TYR A 297 49.85 30.03 23.77
C TYR A 297 48.70 29.08 24.09
N LEU A 298 47.90 28.75 23.07
CA LEU A 298 46.80 27.74 23.15
C LEU A 298 46.97 26.71 22.06
N SER A 299 46.92 25.44 22.42
CA SER A 299 46.86 24.36 21.45
C SER A 299 45.47 24.28 20.81
N ILE A 300 45.41 23.65 19.64
CA ILE A 300 44.12 23.38 18.93
C ILE A 300 43.20 22.57 19.81
N GLU A 301 43.71 21.58 20.55
CA GLU A 301 42.96 20.72 21.45
C GLU A 301 42.38 21.46 22.66
N GLU A 302 43.13 22.38 23.24
CA GLU A 302 42.65 23.22 24.34
C GLU A 302 41.54 24.17 23.90
N ILE A 303 41.63 24.74 22.71
CA ILE A 303 40.57 25.57 22.12
C ILE A 303 39.32 24.73 21.85
N ASP A 304 39.48 23.53 21.30
CA ASP A 304 38.36 22.62 21.06
C ASP A 304 37.67 22.19 22.35
N LYS A 305 38.46 21.81 23.35
CA LYS A 305 37.92 21.42 24.66
C LYS A 305 37.17 22.59 25.34
N ALA A 306 37.67 23.78 25.24
CA ALA A 306 37.06 24.94 25.87
C ALA A 306 35.80 25.46 25.19
N LEU A 307 35.75 25.42 23.87
CA LEU A 307 34.61 25.94 23.11
C LEU A 307 33.57 24.89 22.76
N TRP A 308 33.97 23.62 22.64
CA TRP A 308 33.07 22.52 22.14
C TRP A 308 33.21 21.19 22.90
N ASN A 309 33.90 21.17 24.05
CA ASN A 309 34.11 19.92 24.84
C ASN A 309 34.76 18.79 24.04
N GLY A 310 35.68 19.10 23.12
CA GLY A 310 36.34 18.09 22.27
C GLY A 310 35.50 17.61 21.07
N LEU A 311 34.38 18.26 20.79
CA LEU A 311 33.47 17.88 19.67
C LEU A 311 33.52 18.87 18.49
N GLY A 312 34.55 19.70 18.44
CA GLY A 312 34.79 20.70 17.38
C GLY A 312 35.46 20.06 16.15
N SER A 313 35.05 20.48 14.96
CA SER A 313 35.81 20.16 13.75
C SER A 313 36.88 21.23 13.50
N SER A 314 37.95 20.85 12.80
CA SER A 314 39.04 21.77 12.39
C SER A 314 38.51 23.08 11.74
N GLY A 315 37.47 22.97 10.91
CA GLY A 315 36.82 24.12 10.30
C GLY A 315 36.11 25.06 11.28
N LYS A 316 35.54 24.53 12.38
CA LYS A 316 34.92 25.34 13.45
C LYS A 316 35.96 26.13 14.24
N ILE A 317 37.08 25.50 14.57
CA ILE A 317 38.21 26.12 15.29
C ILE A 317 38.79 27.24 14.45
N HIS A 318 39.01 27.00 13.16
CA HIS A 318 39.52 28.02 12.24
C HIS A 318 38.58 29.23 12.15
N LYS A 319 37.26 29.01 12.02
CA LYS A 319 36.26 30.08 11.97
C LYS A 319 36.20 30.86 13.28
N ALA A 320 36.28 30.21 14.43
CA ALA A 320 36.29 30.90 15.74
C ALA A 320 37.52 31.76 15.88
N ARG A 321 38.71 31.26 15.53
CA ARG A 321 39.95 32.06 15.52
C ARG A 321 39.83 33.25 14.58
N GLN A 322 39.30 33.08 13.37
CA GLN A 322 39.17 34.17 12.41
C GLN A 322 38.26 35.27 12.95
N ARG A 323 37.09 34.89 13.52
CA ARG A 323 36.19 35.85 14.16
C ARG A 323 36.85 36.58 15.33
N PHE A 324 37.59 35.86 16.14
CA PHE A 324 38.32 36.48 17.25
C PHE A 324 39.38 37.46 16.75
N ARG A 325 40.19 37.13 15.75
CA ARG A 325 41.13 38.02 15.09
C ARG A 325 40.45 39.27 14.52
N ASP A 326 39.29 39.13 13.89
CA ASP A 326 38.57 40.26 13.29
C ASP A 326 38.00 41.19 14.37
N VAL A 327 37.62 40.65 15.53
CA VAL A 327 37.22 41.44 16.70
C VAL A 327 38.42 42.20 17.28
N LEU A 328 39.55 41.53 17.50
CA LEU A 328 40.75 42.15 18.00
C LEU A 328 41.26 43.30 17.08
N LYS A 329 41.26 43.08 15.76
CA LYS A 329 41.65 44.13 14.80
C LYS A 329 40.81 45.39 14.90
N ARG A 330 39.53 45.30 15.29
CA ARG A 330 38.65 46.47 15.47
C ARG A 330 38.84 47.18 16.75
N VAL A 331 39.15 46.47 17.84
CA VAL A 331 39.16 46.99 19.19
C VAL A 331 40.61 47.30 19.64
N SER A 332 41.54 46.44 19.27
CA SER A 332 42.93 46.46 19.70
C SER A 332 43.86 46.00 18.58
N PRO A 333 44.11 46.82 17.56
CA PRO A 333 44.83 46.41 16.34
C PRO A 333 46.29 46.01 16.62
N ASP A 334 46.84 46.38 17.74
CA ASP A 334 48.21 46.07 18.15
C ASP A 334 48.33 44.59 18.62
N LEU A 335 47.22 43.94 18.98
CA LEU A 335 47.19 42.54 19.38
C LEU A 335 47.05 41.61 18.17
N VAL A 336 48.04 40.79 17.98
CA VAL A 336 48.07 39.88 16.80
C VAL A 336 48.08 38.42 17.23
N ILE A 337 47.22 37.62 16.61
CA ILE A 337 47.21 36.15 16.78
C ILE A 337 48.11 35.54 15.72
N LYS A 338 49.21 34.93 16.12
CA LYS A 338 50.11 34.19 15.25
C LYS A 338 49.83 32.70 15.28
N THR A 339 49.91 32.05 14.12
CA THR A 339 49.84 30.56 14.04
C THR A 339 51.23 30.02 14.31
N VAL A 340 51.31 29.10 15.27
CA VAL A 340 52.53 28.37 15.65
C VAL A 340 52.29 26.89 15.46
N SER A 341 53.35 26.10 15.42
CA SER A 341 53.20 24.62 15.30
C SER A 341 52.30 24.07 16.41
N GLY A 342 51.18 23.48 16.04
CA GLY A 342 50.22 22.86 16.96
C GLY A 342 49.21 23.80 17.65
N GLY A 343 49.25 25.11 17.41
CA GLY A 343 48.34 26.06 18.08
C GLY A 343 48.44 27.51 17.63
N TYR A 344 48.08 28.41 18.54
CA TYR A 344 48.04 29.86 18.31
C TYR A 344 48.64 30.59 19.49
N GLU A 345 49.31 31.71 19.22
CA GLU A 345 49.95 32.59 20.21
C GLU A 345 49.39 34.01 20.07
N LEU A 346 49.06 34.64 21.19
CA LEU A 346 48.64 36.06 21.24
C LEU A 346 49.86 36.92 21.55
N LYS A 347 50.17 37.90 20.69
CA LYS A 347 51.24 38.85 20.83
C LYS A 347 50.74 40.26 20.77
#